data_1e9cf25c2b92f8c70de1dd5045dd0327
#
_entry.id   1e9cf25c2b92f8c70de1dd5045dd0327
#
_cell.length_a   1.000
_cell.length_b   1.000
_cell.length_c   1.000
_cell.angle_alpha   90.00
_cell.angle_beta   90.00
_cell.angle_gamma   90.00
#
_symmetry.space_group_name_H-M   'P 1'
#
loop_
_entity.id
_entity.type
_entity.pdbx_description
1 polymer ?
#
loop_
_entity_poly.entity_id
_entity_poly.type
_entity_poly.pdbx_seq_one_letter_code
_entity_poly.pdbx_strand_id
1 'polypeptide(L)'
;TTISISSPYVKDGWVVLSEKDGNSMLTFMKFQTEEGILKPVVTRDIYQMINKEPLGSQPVSMYPHWVEQWDGEDPGISWLWISQKGGQGAVDVSGSSYQREAVLSQMFLEGYPEDFVPEAVIDLQCLTMAVSEDGTIYTRVKESNLLFNTSRFINTPLTSDEEGKMKVDGGMIAYAPFSG
;
A
#
# COMPACT_ATOMS: atom_id res chain seq x y z
N THR A 1 -32.33 14.93 6.78
CA THR A 1 -31.08 15.28 7.50
C THR A 1 -29.99 14.40 6.95
N THR A 2 -29.05 14.96 6.21
CA THR A 2 -27.89 14.24 5.69
C THR A 2 -26.81 14.26 6.76
N ILE A 3 -26.35 13.09 7.22
CA ILE A 3 -25.22 12.96 8.11
C ILE A 3 -24.01 12.69 7.21
N SER A 4 -23.09 13.65 7.11
CA SER A 4 -21.81 13.44 6.44
C SER A 4 -20.80 12.97 7.48
N ILE A 5 -20.29 11.76 7.33
CA ILE A 5 -19.19 11.22 8.14
C ILE A 5 -17.93 11.39 7.31
N SER A 6 -17.09 12.34 7.68
CA SER A 6 -15.75 12.46 7.08
C SER A 6 -14.73 11.75 7.97
N SER A 7 -13.81 11.03 7.36
CA SER A 7 -12.67 10.48 8.09
C SER A 7 -11.83 11.63 8.67
N PRO A 8 -11.46 11.60 9.95
CA PRO A 8 -10.60 12.62 10.56
C PRO A 8 -9.16 12.59 10.01
N TYR A 9 -8.85 11.61 9.18
CA TYR A 9 -7.52 11.35 8.64
C TYR A 9 -7.35 11.80 7.18
N VAL A 10 -8.38 12.44 6.61
CA VAL A 10 -8.32 13.03 5.26
C VAL A 10 -7.75 14.44 5.37
N LYS A 11 -6.68 14.69 4.65
CA LYS A 11 -5.95 15.95 4.45
C LYS A 11 -4.92 16.32 5.53
N ASP A 12 -3.76 16.74 5.02
CA ASP A 12 -2.71 17.47 5.73
C ASP A 12 -2.05 16.70 6.89
N GLY A 13 -1.61 15.48 6.64
CA GLY A 13 -0.92 14.68 7.64
C GLY A 13 0.20 13.82 7.09
N TRP A 14 0.93 13.22 8.01
CA TRP A 14 2.01 12.27 7.76
C TRP A 14 1.60 10.90 8.22
N VAL A 15 1.90 9.90 7.43
CA VAL A 15 1.77 8.49 7.81
C VAL A 15 3.17 7.95 8.03
N VAL A 16 3.39 7.34 9.18
CA VAL A 16 4.68 6.79 9.58
C VAL A 16 4.52 5.31 9.90
N LEU A 17 5.22 4.47 9.16
CA LEU A 17 5.38 3.07 9.47
C LEU A 17 6.59 2.90 10.38
N SER A 18 6.42 2.22 11.49
CA SER A 18 7.46 2.00 12.48
C SER A 18 7.35 0.61 13.10
N GLU A 19 8.40 0.18 13.77
CA GLU A 19 8.39 -1.01 14.61
C GLU A 19 8.38 -0.63 16.08
N LYS A 20 7.56 -1.29 16.85
CA LYS A 20 7.54 -1.20 18.30
C LYS A 20 7.32 -2.57 18.94
N ASP A 21 8.23 -2.98 19.80
CA ASP A 21 8.18 -4.25 20.51
C ASP A 21 8.01 -5.46 19.56
N GLY A 22 8.68 -5.41 18.38
CA GLY A 22 8.62 -6.43 17.34
C GLY A 22 7.37 -6.36 16.44
N ASN A 23 6.45 -5.41 16.67
CA ASN A 23 5.23 -5.25 15.88
C ASN A 23 5.30 -4.04 14.95
N SER A 24 4.75 -4.19 13.76
CA SER A 24 4.55 -3.10 12.82
C SER A 24 3.44 -2.17 13.33
N MET A 25 3.68 -0.89 13.30
CA MET A 25 2.74 0.12 13.77
C MET A 25 2.60 1.24 12.74
N LEU A 26 1.36 1.55 12.37
CA LEU A 26 1.03 2.66 11.49
C LEU A 26 0.57 3.86 12.34
N THR A 27 1.30 4.95 12.27
CA THR A 27 0.99 6.17 13.03
C THR A 27 0.61 7.29 12.08
N PHE A 28 -0.51 7.96 12.35
CA PHE A 28 -0.89 9.18 11.66
C PHE A 28 -0.57 10.40 12.50
N MET A 29 0.03 11.41 11.89
CA MET A 29 0.36 12.67 12.54
C MET A 29 -0.10 13.85 11.70
N LYS A 30 -0.81 14.78 12.29
CA LYS A 30 -1.14 16.07 11.68
C LYS A 30 -0.81 17.23 12.61
N PHE A 31 -0.67 18.41 12.03
CA PHE A 31 -0.51 19.64 12.79
C PHE A 31 -1.84 20.39 12.86
N GLN A 32 -2.17 20.88 14.04
CA GLN A 32 -3.35 21.72 14.25
C GLN A 32 -2.91 23.02 14.95
N THR A 33 -3.52 24.12 14.55
CA THR A 33 -3.30 25.40 15.23
C THR A 33 -4.31 25.53 16.37
N GLU A 34 -3.80 25.62 17.59
CA GLU A 34 -4.57 25.85 18.79
C GLU A 34 -4.03 27.12 19.46
N GLU A 35 -4.89 28.12 19.63
CA GLU A 35 -4.51 29.44 20.20
C GLU A 35 -3.33 30.12 19.47
N GLY A 36 -3.23 29.94 18.15
CA GLY A 36 -2.14 30.47 17.33
C GLY A 36 -0.83 29.68 17.40
N ILE A 37 -0.80 28.56 18.12
CA ILE A 37 0.37 27.68 18.25
C ILE A 37 0.12 26.40 17.44
N LEU A 38 1.08 26.03 16.58
CA LEU A 38 1.06 24.80 15.82
C LEU A 38 1.45 23.61 16.72
N LYS A 39 0.51 22.70 16.95
CA LYS A 39 0.73 21.52 17.79
C LYS A 39 0.57 20.24 16.97
N PRO A 40 1.43 19.22 17.15
CA PRO A 40 1.24 17.92 16.54
C PRO A 40 0.13 17.14 17.26
N VAL A 41 -0.79 16.56 16.48
CA VAL A 41 -1.76 15.59 16.94
C VAL A 41 -1.38 14.24 16.37
N VAL A 42 -1.08 13.28 17.23
CA VAL A 42 -0.55 11.96 16.87
C VAL A 42 -1.56 10.88 17.22
N THR A 43 -2.00 10.14 16.22
CA THR A 43 -2.82 8.94 16.39
C THR A 43 -1.96 7.72 16.16
N ARG A 44 -1.61 7.03 17.24
CA ARG A 44 -0.76 5.83 17.19
C ARG A 44 -1.59 4.60 16.84
N ASP A 45 -0.96 3.70 16.11
CA ASP A 45 -1.52 2.41 15.72
C ASP A 45 -2.92 2.51 15.11
N ILE A 46 -3.03 3.41 14.12
CA ILE A 46 -4.29 3.69 13.44
C ILE A 46 -4.84 2.44 12.74
N TYR A 47 -3.96 1.55 12.22
CA TYR A 47 -4.39 0.32 11.58
C TYR A 47 -5.13 -0.58 12.56
N GLN A 48 -4.53 -0.89 13.72
CA GLN A 48 -5.16 -1.74 14.74
C GLN A 48 -6.43 -1.10 15.30
N MET A 49 -6.42 0.22 15.48
CA MET A 49 -7.59 0.95 15.96
C MET A 49 -8.79 0.80 15.03
N ILE A 50 -8.58 0.81 13.72
CA ILE A 50 -9.63 0.74 12.70
C ILE A 50 -10.01 -0.71 12.39
N ASN A 51 -9.03 -1.56 12.11
CA ASN A 51 -9.25 -2.92 11.63
C ASN A 51 -9.46 -3.95 12.75
N LYS A 52 -9.21 -3.57 14.02
CA LYS A 52 -9.34 -4.42 15.21
C LYS A 52 -8.41 -5.63 15.22
N GLU A 53 -7.34 -5.55 14.46
CA GLU A 53 -6.29 -6.57 14.36
C GLU A 53 -4.92 -5.90 14.24
N PRO A 54 -3.83 -6.56 14.64
CA PRO A 54 -2.49 -6.01 14.46
C PRO A 54 -2.10 -5.98 12.98
N LEU A 55 -1.28 -5.01 12.59
CA LEU A 55 -0.76 -4.92 11.23
C LEU A 55 0.13 -6.12 10.90
N GLY A 56 1.06 -6.46 11.78
CA GLY A 56 2.01 -7.57 11.66
C GLY A 56 3.34 -7.25 12.31
N SER A 57 4.45 -7.68 11.70
CA SER A 57 5.79 -7.46 12.25
C SER A 57 6.83 -7.25 11.15
N GLN A 58 7.99 -6.71 11.52
CA GLN A 58 9.10 -6.45 10.61
C GLN A 58 8.66 -5.59 9.41
N PRO A 59 8.31 -4.32 9.65
CA PRO A 59 7.88 -3.41 8.58
C PRO A 59 9.03 -3.13 7.61
N VAL A 60 8.73 -3.08 6.32
CA VAL A 60 9.73 -2.91 5.25
C VAL A 60 9.49 -1.62 4.48
N SER A 61 8.30 -1.46 3.89
CA SER A 61 8.03 -0.34 3.00
C SER A 61 6.58 0.10 3.00
N MET A 62 6.35 1.31 2.51
CA MET A 62 5.02 1.83 2.18
C MET A 62 5.03 2.42 0.78
N TYR A 63 3.99 2.17 0.02
CA TYR A 63 3.81 2.74 -1.31
C TYR A 63 2.40 3.29 -1.50
N PRO A 64 2.23 4.62 -1.64
CA PRO A 64 0.95 5.21 -1.93
C PRO A 64 0.58 4.97 -3.40
N HIS A 65 -0.68 4.66 -3.65
CA HIS A 65 -1.20 4.56 -5.00
C HIS A 65 -2.60 5.16 -5.09
N TRP A 66 -2.99 5.54 -6.29
CA TRP A 66 -4.26 6.19 -6.54
C TRP A 66 -4.79 5.83 -7.94
N VAL A 67 -6.05 6.10 -8.12
CA VAL A 67 -6.72 6.05 -9.43
C VAL A 67 -7.14 7.46 -9.77
N GLU A 68 -6.65 7.97 -10.90
CA GLU A 68 -7.11 9.25 -11.43
C GLU A 68 -8.56 9.11 -11.90
N GLN A 69 -9.42 10.01 -11.45
CA GLN A 69 -10.74 10.15 -12.03
C GLN A 69 -10.66 11.07 -13.25
N TRP A 70 -11.36 10.70 -14.31
CA TRP A 70 -11.30 11.40 -15.62
C TRP A 70 -11.88 12.81 -15.63
N ASP A 71 -12.62 13.21 -14.62
CA ASP A 71 -13.29 14.51 -14.51
C ASP A 71 -12.44 15.62 -13.87
N GLY A 72 -11.27 15.31 -13.36
CA GLY A 72 -10.29 16.30 -12.88
C GLY A 72 -10.70 17.12 -11.65
N GLU A 73 -11.89 16.94 -11.12
CA GLU A 73 -12.40 17.71 -9.97
C GLU A 73 -12.22 17.00 -8.62
N ASP A 74 -12.04 15.68 -8.62
CA ASP A 74 -11.84 14.91 -7.39
C ASP A 74 -10.37 14.42 -7.32
N PRO A 75 -9.68 14.54 -6.17
CA PRO A 75 -8.31 14.04 -6.00
C PRO A 75 -8.18 12.52 -6.15
N GLY A 76 -9.25 11.86 -6.55
CA GLY A 76 -9.26 10.42 -6.76
C GLY A 76 -9.31 9.63 -5.45
N ILE A 77 -9.53 8.34 -5.59
CA ILE A 77 -9.45 7.40 -4.47
C ILE A 77 -7.99 7.01 -4.32
N SER A 78 -7.45 7.16 -3.12
CA SER A 78 -6.07 6.78 -2.80
C SER A 78 -6.03 5.57 -1.88
N TRP A 79 -4.97 4.81 -2.00
CA TRP A 79 -4.66 3.65 -1.16
C TRP A 79 -3.19 3.67 -0.76
N LEU A 80 -2.85 2.83 0.20
CA LEU A 80 -1.50 2.68 0.71
C LEU A 80 -1.16 1.19 0.87
N TRP A 81 -0.25 0.69 0.05
CA TRP A 81 0.39 -0.59 0.29
C TRP A 81 1.37 -0.48 1.45
N ILE A 82 1.27 -1.39 2.39
CA ILE A 82 2.17 -1.52 3.53
C ILE A 82 2.78 -2.91 3.47
N SER A 83 4.08 -2.98 3.25
CA SER A 83 4.82 -4.24 3.18
C SER A 83 5.54 -4.53 4.50
N GLN A 84 5.44 -5.77 4.94
CA GLN A 84 6.05 -6.28 6.15
C GLN A 84 6.33 -7.78 5.98
N LYS A 85 7.35 -8.31 6.68
CA LYS A 85 7.74 -9.70 6.52
C LYS A 85 6.88 -10.67 7.35
N GLY A 86 6.40 -10.25 8.51
CA GLY A 86 5.59 -11.08 9.40
C GLY A 86 4.10 -10.75 9.38
N GLY A 87 3.29 -11.58 10.05
CA GLY A 87 1.84 -11.42 10.11
C GLY A 87 1.16 -11.70 8.78
N GLN A 88 0.38 -10.75 8.28
CA GLN A 88 -0.36 -10.90 7.01
C GLN A 88 0.51 -10.60 5.76
N GLY A 89 1.79 -10.26 5.92
CA GLY A 89 2.63 -9.80 4.83
C GLY A 89 2.24 -8.41 4.35
N ALA A 90 2.13 -8.20 3.02
CA ALA A 90 1.71 -6.92 2.51
C ALA A 90 0.19 -6.76 2.52
N VAL A 91 -0.28 -5.58 2.95
CA VAL A 91 -1.70 -5.22 2.99
C VAL A 91 -1.94 -3.90 2.26
N ASP A 92 -3.09 -3.79 1.63
CA ASP A 92 -3.57 -2.56 1.02
C ASP A 92 -4.66 -1.95 1.91
N VAL A 93 -4.53 -0.67 2.19
CA VAL A 93 -5.49 0.07 3.00
C VAL A 93 -6.01 1.30 2.26
N SER A 94 -7.24 1.66 2.52
CA SER A 94 -7.82 2.92 2.03
C SER A 94 -7.01 4.11 2.54
N GLY A 95 -6.62 5.01 1.65
CA GLY A 95 -5.88 6.22 2.01
C GLY A 95 -6.67 7.22 2.85
N SER A 96 -7.99 7.10 2.88
CA SER A 96 -8.87 8.00 3.64
C SER A 96 -9.32 7.44 5.00
N SER A 97 -9.48 6.13 5.11
CA SER A 97 -10.01 5.49 6.32
C SER A 97 -9.02 4.56 7.01
N TYR A 98 -7.96 4.16 6.34
CA TYR A 98 -7.01 3.10 6.77
C TYR A 98 -7.66 1.75 7.01
N GLN A 99 -8.88 1.57 6.50
CA GLN A 99 -9.52 0.26 6.47
C GLN A 99 -8.79 -0.65 5.50
N ARG A 100 -8.54 -1.89 5.90
CA ARG A 100 -7.92 -2.89 5.03
C ARG A 100 -8.85 -3.24 3.86
N GLU A 101 -8.33 -3.10 2.65
CA GLU A 101 -9.04 -3.42 1.41
C GLU A 101 -8.59 -4.78 0.86
N ALA A 102 -7.28 -5.07 0.94
CA ALA A 102 -6.74 -6.30 0.42
C ALA A 102 -5.54 -6.83 1.24
N VAL A 103 -5.29 -8.12 1.10
CA VAL A 103 -4.08 -8.80 1.59
C VAL A 103 -3.39 -9.43 0.39
N LEU A 104 -2.11 -9.15 0.21
CA LEU A 104 -1.35 -9.60 -0.95
C LEU A 104 -1.41 -11.13 -1.13
N SER A 105 -1.35 -11.88 -0.03
CA SER A 105 -1.39 -13.35 -0.07
C SER A 105 -2.67 -13.93 -0.65
N GLN A 106 -3.76 -13.16 -0.70
CA GLN A 106 -5.05 -13.56 -1.29
C GLN A 106 -5.19 -13.15 -2.76
N MET A 107 -4.21 -12.45 -3.31
CA MET A 107 -4.30 -11.84 -4.62
C MET A 107 -3.57 -12.60 -5.72
N PHE A 108 -2.99 -13.75 -5.43
CA PHE A 108 -2.35 -14.60 -6.43
C PHE A 108 -3.35 -15.58 -7.07
N LEU A 109 -3.17 -15.85 -8.37
CA LEU A 109 -4.09 -16.68 -9.15
C LEU A 109 -4.08 -18.14 -8.71
N GLU A 110 -2.89 -18.70 -8.49
CA GLU A 110 -2.65 -20.10 -8.15
C GLU A 110 -2.24 -20.30 -6.68
N GLY A 111 -2.50 -19.28 -5.83
CA GLY A 111 -2.09 -19.27 -4.44
C GLY A 111 -0.78 -18.50 -4.20
N TYR A 112 -0.56 -18.12 -2.95
CA TYR A 112 0.62 -17.34 -2.56
C TYR A 112 1.90 -18.15 -2.76
N PRO A 113 2.92 -17.60 -3.45
CA PRO A 113 4.17 -18.33 -3.65
C PRO A 113 4.85 -18.64 -2.30
N GLU A 114 5.34 -19.86 -2.14
CA GLU A 114 5.80 -20.39 -0.86
C GLU A 114 6.99 -19.63 -0.27
N ASP A 115 7.90 -19.18 -1.14
CA ASP A 115 9.12 -18.46 -0.76
C ASP A 115 8.98 -16.93 -0.88
N PHE A 116 7.78 -16.41 -1.11
CA PHE A 116 7.59 -14.98 -1.28
C PHE A 116 7.59 -14.24 0.05
N VAL A 117 8.58 -13.39 0.26
CA VAL A 117 8.69 -12.48 1.41
C VAL A 117 8.52 -11.04 0.92
N PRO A 118 7.46 -10.33 1.28
CA PRO A 118 7.18 -8.99 0.74
C PRO A 118 8.28 -7.98 1.08
N GLU A 119 8.86 -7.37 0.05
CA GLU A 119 9.72 -6.20 0.17
C GLU A 119 8.97 -4.94 -0.20
N ALA A 120 8.32 -4.94 -1.36
CA ALA A 120 7.52 -3.82 -1.83
C ALA A 120 6.33 -4.27 -2.67
N VAL A 121 5.26 -3.50 -2.64
CA VAL A 121 4.17 -3.59 -3.63
C VAL A 121 4.04 -2.22 -4.27
N ILE A 122 4.28 -2.15 -5.56
CA ILE A 122 4.41 -0.91 -6.32
C ILE A 122 3.34 -0.88 -7.41
N ASP A 123 2.58 0.17 -7.42
CA ASP A 123 1.52 0.39 -8.39
C ASP A 123 1.98 1.38 -9.47
N LEU A 124 1.93 0.94 -10.72
CA LEU A 124 2.34 1.72 -11.89
C LEU A 124 1.12 2.02 -12.79
N GLN A 125 0.04 2.49 -12.20
CA GLN A 125 -1.24 2.77 -12.86
C GLN A 125 -1.95 1.51 -13.40
N CYS A 126 -1.55 1.00 -14.55
CA CYS A 126 -2.15 -0.20 -15.15
C CYS A 126 -1.47 -1.51 -14.75
N LEU A 127 -0.34 -1.43 -14.09
CA LEU A 127 0.46 -2.58 -13.68
C LEU A 127 0.80 -2.46 -12.18
N THR A 128 0.60 -3.52 -11.42
CA THR A 128 1.13 -3.61 -10.05
C THR A 128 2.22 -4.67 -10.00
N MET A 129 3.31 -4.35 -9.33
CA MET A 129 4.44 -5.25 -9.10
C MET A 129 4.50 -5.62 -7.62
N ALA A 130 4.56 -6.89 -7.30
CA ALA A 130 4.89 -7.39 -5.98
C ALA A 130 6.33 -7.89 -6.01
N VAL A 131 7.19 -7.28 -5.20
CA VAL A 131 8.62 -7.57 -5.13
C VAL A 131 8.90 -8.36 -3.86
N SER A 132 9.56 -9.48 -4.03
CA SER A 132 10.05 -10.30 -2.92
C SER A 132 11.44 -9.86 -2.47
N GLU A 133 11.79 -10.14 -1.21
CA GLU A 133 13.10 -9.85 -0.62
C GLU A 133 14.28 -10.43 -1.44
N ASP A 134 14.07 -11.54 -2.12
CA ASP A 134 15.07 -12.14 -3.00
C ASP A 134 15.17 -11.45 -4.39
N GLY A 135 14.39 -10.40 -4.61
CA GLY A 135 14.31 -9.63 -5.85
C GLY A 135 13.40 -10.24 -6.93
N THR A 136 12.68 -11.31 -6.63
CA THR A 136 11.67 -11.87 -7.54
C THR A 136 10.48 -10.94 -7.66
N ILE A 137 10.00 -10.73 -8.90
CA ILE A 137 8.87 -9.83 -9.19
C ILE A 137 7.70 -10.63 -9.72
N TYR A 138 6.54 -10.40 -9.15
CA TYR A 138 5.25 -10.86 -9.69
C TYR A 138 4.44 -9.66 -10.16
N THR A 139 3.66 -9.85 -11.19
CA THR A 139 2.89 -8.75 -11.80
C THR A 139 1.42 -9.08 -11.88
N ARG A 140 0.60 -8.03 -11.80
CA ARG A 140 -0.81 -8.07 -12.17
C ARG A 140 -1.16 -6.88 -13.05
N VAL A 141 -2.02 -7.08 -14.03
CA VAL A 141 -2.61 -6.01 -14.83
C VAL A 141 -3.92 -5.59 -14.18
N LYS A 142 -4.12 -4.31 -13.99
CA LYS A 142 -5.42 -3.78 -13.58
C LYS A 142 -6.33 -3.72 -14.80
N GLU A 143 -7.41 -4.46 -14.78
CA GLU A 143 -8.34 -4.53 -15.92
C GLU A 143 -9.08 -3.23 -16.19
N SER A 144 -9.31 -2.42 -15.17
CA SER A 144 -9.95 -1.11 -15.30
C SER A 144 -9.83 -0.32 -14.01
N ASN A 145 -9.65 0.98 -14.13
CA ASN A 145 -9.72 1.92 -13.00
C ASN A 145 -11.15 2.01 -12.40
N LEU A 146 -12.16 1.48 -13.10
CA LEU A 146 -13.56 1.53 -12.70
C LEU A 146 -14.07 0.26 -12.02
N LEU A 147 -13.34 -0.86 -12.10
CA LEU A 147 -13.77 -2.15 -11.58
C LEU A 147 -12.81 -2.68 -10.51
N PHE A 148 -12.81 -2.05 -9.35
CA PHE A 148 -12.33 -2.58 -8.06
C PHE A 148 -11.06 -3.43 -8.11
N ASN A 149 -10.13 -3.15 -9.00
CA ASN A 149 -8.79 -3.74 -8.95
C ASN A 149 -8.81 -5.28 -8.80
N THR A 150 -9.69 -5.95 -9.54
CA THR A 150 -10.01 -7.37 -9.37
C THR A 150 -9.00 -8.35 -9.98
N SER A 151 -8.03 -7.86 -10.76
CA SER A 151 -7.02 -8.72 -11.35
C SER A 151 -6.10 -9.33 -10.28
N ARG A 152 -5.67 -10.56 -10.55
CA ARG A 152 -4.78 -11.30 -9.65
C ARG A 152 -3.35 -11.30 -10.17
N PHE A 153 -2.39 -11.43 -9.28
CA PHE A 153 -0.99 -11.65 -9.64
C PHE A 153 -0.83 -13.00 -10.33
N ILE A 154 -0.06 -12.99 -11.41
CA ILE A 154 0.31 -14.20 -12.15
C ILE A 154 1.44 -14.88 -11.39
N ASN A 155 1.35 -16.18 -11.16
CA ASN A 155 2.36 -16.94 -10.40
C ASN A 155 3.67 -17.17 -11.16
N THR A 156 3.72 -16.87 -12.46
CA THR A 156 4.97 -16.84 -13.21
C THR A 156 5.70 -15.53 -12.94
N PRO A 157 6.89 -15.54 -12.32
CA PRO A 157 7.63 -14.33 -12.05
C PRO A 157 8.11 -13.66 -13.33
N LEU A 158 8.22 -12.34 -13.27
CA LEU A 158 8.85 -11.55 -14.34
C LEU A 158 10.34 -11.83 -14.36
N THR A 159 10.84 -12.27 -15.50
CA THR A 159 12.27 -12.52 -15.72
C THR A 159 12.74 -11.71 -16.91
N SER A 160 13.97 -11.24 -16.89
CA SER A 160 14.56 -10.52 -18.03
C SER A 160 15.49 -11.39 -18.87
N ASP A 161 15.81 -12.57 -18.40
CA ASP A 161 16.63 -13.55 -19.12
C ASP A 161 15.97 -14.94 -19.10
N GLU A 162 16.43 -15.79 -20.01
CA GLU A 162 15.93 -17.18 -20.12
C GLU A 162 16.25 -18.05 -18.90
N GLU A 163 17.21 -17.62 -18.09
CA GLU A 163 17.65 -18.33 -16.89
C GLU A 163 16.97 -17.87 -15.61
N GLY A 164 16.16 -16.81 -15.67
CA GLY A 164 15.42 -16.29 -14.52
C GLY A 164 16.31 -15.68 -13.41
N LYS A 165 17.52 -15.26 -13.76
CA LYS A 165 18.54 -14.82 -12.79
C LYS A 165 18.47 -13.35 -12.42
N MET A 166 17.74 -12.54 -13.18
CA MET A 166 17.67 -11.12 -12.87
C MET A 166 16.80 -10.87 -11.67
N LYS A 167 17.37 -10.23 -10.68
CA LYS A 167 16.71 -9.82 -9.44
C LYS A 167 16.69 -8.30 -9.37
N VAL A 168 15.69 -7.74 -8.73
CA VAL A 168 15.48 -6.31 -8.63
C VAL A 168 15.36 -5.94 -7.16
N ASP A 169 15.96 -4.81 -6.80
CA ASP A 169 15.72 -4.16 -5.51
C ASP A 169 14.41 -3.34 -5.60
N GLY A 170 13.44 -3.67 -4.78
CA GLY A 170 12.13 -3.01 -4.77
C GLY A 170 12.21 -1.51 -4.49
N GLY A 171 13.24 -1.06 -3.75
CA GLY A 171 13.49 0.35 -3.49
C GLY A 171 13.96 1.15 -4.73
N MET A 172 14.35 0.46 -5.80
CA MET A 172 14.83 1.09 -7.04
C MET A 172 13.77 1.16 -8.16
N ILE A 173 12.55 0.73 -7.90
CA ILE A 173 11.47 0.82 -8.88
C ILE A 173 10.77 2.17 -8.73
N ALA A 174 10.71 2.93 -9.80
CA ALA A 174 10.01 4.19 -9.85
C ALA A 174 9.12 4.29 -11.08
N TYR A 175 7.97 4.92 -10.91
CA TYR A 175 7.10 5.28 -12.01
C TYR A 175 7.62 6.54 -12.72
N ALA A 176 7.86 6.43 -14.02
CA ALA A 176 8.18 7.57 -14.86
C ALA A 176 6.97 7.84 -15.78
N PRO A 177 6.13 8.84 -15.50
CA PRO A 177 5.02 9.19 -16.37
C PRO A 177 5.58 9.70 -17.71
N PHE A 178 5.10 9.14 -18.80
CA PHE A 178 5.40 9.69 -20.12
C PHE A 178 4.72 11.04 -20.22
N SER A 179 5.50 12.11 -20.27
CA SER A 179 5.03 13.40 -20.75
C SER A 179 4.88 13.28 -22.25
N GLY A 180 3.65 13.05 -22.73
CA GLY A 180 3.30 13.15 -24.15
C GLY A 180 3.20 14.59 -24.59
#